data_a57919c10edeaa97b47479477a483be5
#
_entry.id   a57919c10edeaa97b47479477a483be5
#
_cell.length_a   1.000
_cell.length_b   1.000
_cell.length_c   1.000
_cell.angle_alpha   90.00
_cell.angle_beta   90.00
_cell.angle_gamma   90.00
#
_symmetry.space_group_name_H-M   'P 1'
#
loop_
_entity.id
_entity.type
_entity.pdbx_description
1 polymer ?
#
loop_
_entity_poly.entity_id
_entity_poly.type
_entity_poly.pdbx_seq_one_letter_code
_entity_poly.pdbx_strand_id
1 'polypeptide(L)'
;DIADEFMQMLYGAMDELEISDPWNISSDVGPVITQSARQEITDHVEQARLNGTLLKQLDAPDIGLFLGPAVIRVDGVLSLEKEIFGPVLHVTTFEASEIDQIINDINSSGYGLTFGLHTRIDDRVEHITSRLNVGNIYVNRNQIGAVVGSQPFGGEGMSGTGPKAGGPHFVSRFKKSPLPEHRLVRGDHIDPEKVQVALDEAYTDTHTPLETIDMPGPTGESNRWSTFARGTILCLGPTKADTAKQSKIAQQMGCAVVCVAPGLDTSVGLSGFLARQALSILSGFDAVALWSGIEDLRAARQALAERKGPLLPLISTSDMKQFCVLERHLCIDTTAAGGNASLLAAQ
;
A
#
# COMPACT_ATOMS: atom_id res chain seq x y z
N ASP A 1 12.55 -15.44 21.04
CA ASP A 1 13.87 -15.68 21.64
C ASP A 1 14.82 -14.51 21.63
N ILE A 2 14.53 -13.42 20.91
CA ILE A 2 15.38 -12.21 20.93
C ILE A 2 14.67 -11.00 21.54
N ALA A 3 13.40 -11.12 21.90
CA ALA A 3 12.57 -9.97 22.25
C ALA A 3 13.10 -9.20 23.46
N ASP A 4 13.44 -9.88 24.54
CA ASP A 4 13.87 -9.23 25.78
C ASP A 4 15.21 -8.51 25.60
N GLU A 5 16.17 -9.15 24.92
CA GLU A 5 17.47 -8.55 24.63
C GLU A 5 17.33 -7.36 23.69
N PHE A 6 16.49 -7.48 22.66
CA PHE A 6 16.21 -6.38 21.74
C PHE A 6 15.56 -5.20 22.45
N MET A 7 14.56 -5.46 23.31
CA MET A 7 13.89 -4.40 24.08
C MET A 7 14.84 -3.69 25.05
N GLN A 8 15.76 -4.42 25.67
CA GLN A 8 16.78 -3.80 26.52
C GLN A 8 17.67 -2.84 25.71
N MET A 9 18.14 -3.26 24.53
CA MET A 9 18.94 -2.39 23.65
C MET A 9 18.13 -1.19 23.14
N LEU A 10 16.87 -1.38 22.79
CA LEU A 10 15.97 -0.32 22.37
C LEU A 10 15.80 0.73 23.46
N TYR A 11 15.58 0.30 24.71
CA TYR A 11 15.43 1.22 25.83
C TYR A 11 16.72 2.02 26.09
N GLY A 12 17.88 1.38 26.00
CA GLY A 12 19.17 2.08 26.11
C GLY A 12 19.36 3.10 24.99
N ALA A 13 19.03 2.74 23.75
CA ALA A 13 19.11 3.69 22.64
C ALA A 13 18.12 4.87 22.78
N MET A 14 16.94 4.62 23.34
CA MET A 14 15.99 5.71 23.62
C MET A 14 16.53 6.69 24.65
N ASP A 15 17.25 6.21 25.69
CA ASP A 15 17.80 7.07 26.75
C ASP A 15 18.87 8.05 26.25
N GLU A 16 19.46 7.79 25.08
CA GLU A 16 20.44 8.68 24.42
C GLU A 16 19.77 9.76 23.53
N LEU A 17 18.43 9.71 23.32
CA LEU A 17 17.74 10.65 22.45
C LEU A 17 17.60 12.03 23.11
N GLU A 18 17.99 13.07 22.39
CA GLU A 18 17.77 14.46 22.78
C GLU A 18 16.46 15.00 22.17
N ILE A 19 15.53 15.37 23.03
CA ILE A 19 14.23 15.95 22.64
C ILE A 19 14.32 17.46 22.82
N SER A 20 14.54 18.19 21.74
CA SER A 20 14.79 19.63 21.83
C SER A 20 14.39 20.37 20.55
N ASP A 21 14.65 21.68 20.52
CA ASP A 21 14.38 22.54 19.37
C ASP A 21 15.22 22.05 18.15
N PRO A 22 14.59 21.79 16.99
CA PRO A 22 15.26 21.33 15.76
C PRO A 22 16.34 22.26 15.22
N TRP A 23 16.46 23.51 15.70
CA TRP A 23 17.58 24.38 15.40
C TRP A 23 18.90 23.90 16.03
N ASN A 24 18.82 23.07 17.05
CA ASN A 24 20.01 22.42 17.63
C ASN A 24 20.37 21.21 16.80
N ILE A 25 21.62 21.12 16.36
CA ILE A 25 22.12 19.98 15.56
C ILE A 25 22.07 18.66 16.33
N SER A 26 22.13 18.71 17.67
CA SER A 26 22.03 17.54 18.55
C SER A 26 20.61 17.05 18.76
N SER A 27 19.59 17.78 18.31
CA SER A 27 18.20 17.37 18.50
C SER A 27 17.83 16.15 17.64
N ASP A 28 17.44 15.06 18.27
CA ASP A 28 16.98 13.84 17.62
C ASP A 28 15.46 13.86 17.38
N VAL A 29 14.71 14.44 18.34
CA VAL A 29 13.24 14.47 18.30
C VAL A 29 12.75 15.91 18.45
N GLY A 30 12.09 16.41 17.43
CA GLY A 30 11.45 17.72 17.41
C GLY A 30 9.98 17.69 17.87
N PRO A 31 9.27 18.84 17.78
CA PRO A 31 7.85 18.94 18.16
C PRO A 31 6.94 18.29 17.10
N VAL A 32 5.74 17.89 17.53
CA VAL A 32 4.67 17.49 16.60
C VAL A 32 4.03 18.70 15.94
N ILE A 33 3.33 18.47 14.82
CA ILE A 33 2.94 19.54 13.90
C ILE A 33 1.84 20.48 14.45
N THR A 34 0.89 19.97 15.26
CA THR A 34 -0.24 20.75 15.79
C THR A 34 -0.59 20.35 17.21
N GLN A 35 -1.33 21.24 17.88
CA GLN A 35 -1.88 20.96 19.21
C GLN A 35 -2.86 19.78 19.20
N SER A 36 -3.66 19.62 18.14
CA SER A 36 -4.57 18.46 18.01
C SER A 36 -3.80 17.15 17.88
N ALA A 37 -2.73 17.12 17.08
CA ALA A 37 -1.88 15.94 16.98
C ALA A 37 -1.22 15.60 18.33
N ARG A 38 -0.73 16.63 19.07
CA ARG A 38 -0.19 16.44 20.40
C ARG A 38 -1.23 15.82 21.34
N GLN A 39 -2.46 16.32 21.33
CA GLN A 39 -3.53 15.81 22.19
C GLN A 39 -3.89 14.36 21.85
N GLU A 40 -4.09 14.04 20.56
CA GLU A 40 -4.42 12.68 20.12
C GLU A 40 -3.35 11.65 20.54
N ILE A 41 -2.08 12.01 20.39
CA ILE A 41 -0.96 11.13 20.77
C ILE A 41 -0.91 11.01 22.30
N THR A 42 -1.09 12.12 23.02
CA THR A 42 -1.14 12.12 24.50
C THR A 42 -2.24 11.19 25.01
N ASP A 43 -3.46 11.33 24.47
CA ASP A 43 -4.60 10.48 24.85
C ASP A 43 -4.32 9.01 24.60
N HIS A 44 -3.68 8.68 23.45
CA HIS A 44 -3.30 7.32 23.11
C HIS A 44 -2.29 6.73 24.10
N VAL A 45 -1.25 7.49 24.45
CA VAL A 45 -0.22 7.06 25.42
C VAL A 45 -0.82 6.92 26.83
N GLU A 46 -1.67 7.87 27.25
CA GLU A 46 -2.33 7.79 28.56
C GLU A 46 -3.30 6.58 28.63
N GLN A 47 -4.01 6.28 27.56
CA GLN A 47 -4.84 5.06 27.50
C GLN A 47 -3.98 3.80 27.65
N ALA A 48 -2.81 3.75 26.99
CA ALA A 48 -1.88 2.64 27.16
C ALA A 48 -1.34 2.54 28.60
N ARG A 49 -1.09 3.67 29.25
CA ARG A 49 -0.66 3.72 30.66
C ARG A 49 -1.75 3.16 31.58
N LEU A 50 -2.99 3.57 31.40
CA LEU A 50 -4.13 3.08 32.17
C LEU A 50 -4.37 1.58 31.99
N ASN A 51 -4.14 1.06 30.79
CA ASN A 51 -4.27 -0.36 30.46
C ASN A 51 -3.05 -1.20 30.90
N GLY A 52 -1.98 -0.57 31.41
CA GLY A 52 -0.75 -1.26 31.79
C GLY A 52 0.07 -1.81 30.62
N THR A 53 -0.13 -1.25 29.42
CA THR A 53 0.58 -1.64 28.19
C THR A 53 1.70 -0.69 27.78
N LEU A 54 1.79 0.49 28.41
CA LEU A 54 2.92 1.40 28.22
C LEU A 54 4.18 0.79 28.84
N LEU A 55 5.20 0.55 28.02
CA LEU A 55 6.46 -0.08 28.44
C LEU A 55 7.52 0.94 28.84
N LYS A 56 7.66 2.02 28.05
CA LYS A 56 8.59 3.11 28.30
C LYS A 56 8.07 4.40 27.66
N GLN A 57 8.35 5.53 28.30
CA GLN A 57 8.18 6.87 27.74
C GLN A 57 9.28 7.77 28.26
N LEU A 58 9.87 8.59 27.37
CA LEU A 58 10.82 9.62 27.75
C LEU A 58 10.12 10.90 28.17
N ASP A 59 10.76 11.69 29.00
CA ASP A 59 10.32 13.04 29.31
C ASP A 59 10.52 13.95 28.09
N ALA A 60 9.70 14.99 27.99
CA ALA A 60 9.80 15.99 26.94
C ALA A 60 9.73 17.40 27.53
N PRO A 61 10.20 18.45 26.80
CA PRO A 61 10.05 19.83 27.24
C PRO A 61 8.59 20.22 27.48
N ASP A 62 8.31 20.93 28.57
CA ASP A 62 6.97 21.39 28.93
C ASP A 62 6.44 22.48 27.98
N ILE A 63 7.35 23.24 27.37
CA ILE A 63 7.01 24.37 26.48
C ILE A 63 7.08 23.90 25.02
N GLY A 64 6.01 24.16 24.28
CA GLY A 64 5.92 23.79 22.86
C GLY A 64 5.06 22.55 22.63
N LEU A 65 5.21 21.96 21.44
CA LEU A 65 4.44 20.79 21.00
C LEU A 65 5.26 19.49 21.09
N PHE A 66 6.13 19.39 22.09
CA PHE A 66 6.96 18.21 22.27
C PHE A 66 6.19 17.07 22.93
N LEU A 67 6.57 15.84 22.55
CA LEU A 67 6.15 14.59 23.16
C LEU A 67 7.34 13.66 23.28
N GLY A 68 7.51 13.05 24.44
CA GLY A 68 8.54 12.03 24.63
C GLY A 68 8.20 10.75 23.86
N PRO A 69 9.17 10.17 23.14
CA PRO A 69 9.01 8.86 22.52
C PRO A 69 8.46 7.82 23.49
N ALA A 70 7.48 7.06 23.04
CA ALA A 70 6.82 6.04 23.84
C ALA A 70 6.85 4.67 23.16
N VAL A 71 6.96 3.61 23.97
CA VAL A 71 6.87 2.21 23.52
C VAL A 71 5.67 1.58 24.19
N ILE A 72 4.76 1.05 23.37
CA ILE A 72 3.48 0.46 23.81
C ILE A 72 3.42 -0.98 23.34
N ARG A 73 3.11 -1.92 24.25
CA ARG A 73 2.85 -3.31 23.89
C ARG A 73 1.43 -3.44 23.34
N VAL A 74 1.29 -4.17 22.23
CA VAL A 74 0.01 -4.54 21.63
C VAL A 74 -0.10 -6.05 21.46
N ASP A 75 -1.32 -6.57 21.37
CA ASP A 75 -1.56 -8.01 21.26
C ASP A 75 -1.23 -8.56 19.86
N GLY A 76 -1.22 -7.69 18.85
CA GLY A 76 -0.88 -8.04 17.46
C GLY A 76 -1.07 -6.87 16.51
N VAL A 77 -0.75 -7.08 15.23
CA VAL A 77 -0.87 -6.06 14.17
C VAL A 77 -2.30 -5.53 14.07
N LEU A 78 -3.31 -6.39 14.18
CA LEU A 78 -4.72 -6.04 14.04
C LEU A 78 -5.28 -5.22 15.21
N SER A 79 -4.53 -5.08 16.31
CA SER A 79 -4.88 -4.18 17.41
C SER A 79 -4.72 -2.70 17.05
N LEU A 80 -4.06 -2.40 15.92
CA LEU A 80 -3.80 -1.04 15.45
C LEU A 80 -4.88 -0.63 14.44
N GLU A 81 -5.92 0.06 14.91
CA GLU A 81 -7.04 0.51 14.07
C GLU A 81 -6.64 1.64 13.10
N LYS A 82 -5.67 2.46 13.48
CA LYS A 82 -5.17 3.60 12.70
C LYS A 82 -3.70 3.86 13.00
N GLU A 83 -3.04 4.57 12.08
CA GLU A 83 -1.70 5.09 12.29
C GLU A 83 -1.70 6.16 13.41
N ILE A 84 -0.77 6.04 14.35
CA ILE A 84 -0.48 7.07 15.34
C ILE A 84 0.71 7.89 14.82
N PHE A 85 0.41 9.03 14.22
CA PHE A 85 1.40 9.86 13.53
C PHE A 85 2.21 10.71 14.51
N GLY A 86 3.19 10.08 15.17
CA GLY A 86 4.03 10.69 16.21
C GLY A 86 5.10 9.73 16.75
N PRO A 87 5.82 10.13 17.80
CA PRO A 87 6.94 9.35 18.37
C PRO A 87 6.42 8.18 19.23
N VAL A 88 5.64 7.30 18.66
CA VAL A 88 5.06 6.13 19.35
C VAL A 88 5.44 4.86 18.58
N LEU A 89 6.09 3.93 19.28
CA LEU A 89 6.40 2.61 18.77
C LEU A 89 5.47 1.57 19.42
N HIS A 90 4.75 0.82 18.61
CA HIS A 90 4.00 -0.35 19.06
C HIS A 90 4.83 -1.61 18.87
N VAL A 91 4.84 -2.47 19.86
CA VAL A 91 5.60 -3.73 19.85
C VAL A 91 4.71 -4.91 20.20
N THR A 92 4.94 -6.00 19.50
CA THR A 92 4.36 -7.32 19.82
C THR A 92 5.39 -8.41 19.59
N THR A 93 5.16 -9.57 20.16
CA THR A 93 5.99 -10.77 19.96
C THR A 93 5.13 -11.87 19.37
N PHE A 94 5.74 -12.75 18.60
CA PHE A 94 5.07 -13.91 18.01
C PHE A 94 6.05 -15.09 17.92
N GLU A 95 5.52 -16.29 17.87
CA GLU A 95 6.32 -17.49 17.66
C GLU A 95 6.73 -17.62 16.19
N ALA A 96 7.92 -18.16 15.94
CA ALA A 96 8.45 -18.29 14.57
C ALA A 96 7.53 -19.12 13.63
N SER A 97 6.72 -20.00 14.19
CA SER A 97 5.71 -20.79 13.46
C SER A 97 4.50 -19.99 13.01
N GLU A 98 4.30 -18.76 13.55
CA GLU A 98 3.14 -17.90 13.26
C GLU A 98 3.42 -16.90 12.14
N ILE A 99 4.58 -16.97 11.48
CA ILE A 99 5.02 -15.97 10.49
C ILE A 99 4.02 -15.79 9.34
N ASP A 100 3.39 -16.88 8.89
CA ASP A 100 2.38 -16.82 7.82
C ASP A 100 1.11 -16.09 8.29
N GLN A 101 0.72 -16.27 9.55
CA GLN A 101 -0.38 -15.51 10.12
C GLN A 101 -0.06 -14.03 10.24
N ILE A 102 1.15 -13.69 10.67
CA ILE A 102 1.61 -12.28 10.75
C ILE A 102 1.60 -11.60 9.37
N ILE A 103 2.04 -12.30 8.32
CA ILE A 103 1.97 -11.80 6.95
C ILE A 103 0.51 -11.52 6.55
N ASN A 104 -0.40 -12.44 6.85
CA ASN A 104 -1.83 -12.27 6.57
C ASN A 104 -2.42 -11.10 7.36
N ASP A 105 -2.07 -10.93 8.63
CA ASP A 105 -2.53 -9.82 9.47
C ASP A 105 -2.04 -8.46 8.94
N ILE A 106 -0.76 -8.37 8.51
CA ILE A 106 -0.20 -7.18 7.87
C ILE A 106 -0.99 -6.86 6.60
N ASN A 107 -1.18 -7.82 5.71
CA ASN A 107 -1.91 -7.61 4.46
C ASN A 107 -3.37 -7.20 4.71
N SER A 108 -4.04 -7.81 5.69
CA SER A 108 -5.43 -7.53 6.02
C SER A 108 -5.65 -6.17 6.69
N SER A 109 -4.60 -5.55 7.25
CA SER A 109 -4.66 -4.18 7.76
C SER A 109 -4.99 -3.15 6.67
N GLY A 110 -4.71 -3.49 5.41
CA GLY A 110 -4.91 -2.63 4.25
C GLY A 110 -3.87 -1.52 4.07
N TYR A 111 -2.96 -1.33 5.03
CA TYR A 111 -1.83 -0.42 4.91
C TYR A 111 -0.66 -1.10 4.21
N GLY A 112 -0.04 -0.42 3.24
CA GLY A 112 1.05 -1.00 2.46
C GLY A 112 2.05 0.05 1.98
N LEU A 113 2.59 0.90 2.85
CA LEU A 113 3.60 1.90 2.47
C LEU A 113 5.01 1.34 2.58
N THR A 114 5.45 1.03 3.80
CA THR A 114 6.80 0.53 4.07
C THR A 114 6.77 -0.69 4.98
N PHE A 115 7.71 -1.60 4.76
CA PHE A 115 7.95 -2.76 5.61
C PHE A 115 9.46 -2.96 5.77
N GLY A 116 9.91 -3.21 7.01
CA GLY A 116 11.31 -3.50 7.33
C GLY A 116 11.47 -4.93 7.86
N LEU A 117 12.46 -5.65 7.34
CA LEU A 117 12.81 -7.00 7.77
C LEU A 117 14.28 -7.06 8.16
N HIS A 118 14.57 -7.54 9.36
CA HIS A 118 15.94 -7.83 9.79
C HIS A 118 16.09 -9.32 10.02
N THR A 119 16.86 -9.98 9.18
CA THR A 119 17.14 -11.43 9.28
C THR A 119 18.43 -11.78 8.55
N ARG A 120 19.07 -12.88 8.96
CA ARG A 120 20.22 -13.48 8.27
C ARG A 120 19.85 -14.74 7.48
N ILE A 121 18.56 -15.04 7.37
CA ILE A 121 18.05 -16.26 6.72
C ILE A 121 17.43 -15.86 5.38
N ASP A 122 18.07 -16.22 4.28
CA ASP A 122 17.66 -15.86 2.91
C ASP A 122 16.29 -16.40 2.53
N ASP A 123 16.02 -17.66 2.80
CA ASP A 123 14.71 -18.28 2.53
C ASP A 123 13.57 -17.53 3.23
N ARG A 124 13.86 -16.97 4.42
CA ARG A 124 12.90 -16.15 5.15
C ARG A 124 12.67 -14.81 4.47
N VAL A 125 13.72 -14.20 3.89
CA VAL A 125 13.59 -12.96 3.11
C VAL A 125 12.63 -13.20 1.95
N GLU A 126 12.87 -14.21 1.12
CA GLU A 126 12.04 -14.51 -0.04
C GLU A 126 10.61 -14.88 0.38
N HIS A 127 10.45 -15.75 1.37
CA HIS A 127 9.15 -16.20 1.88
C HIS A 127 8.26 -15.04 2.34
N ILE A 128 8.83 -14.07 3.06
CA ILE A 128 8.08 -12.92 3.57
C ILE A 128 7.82 -11.90 2.48
N THR A 129 8.89 -11.47 1.77
CA THR A 129 8.79 -10.34 0.85
C THR A 129 7.94 -10.63 -0.38
N SER A 130 7.88 -11.89 -0.84
CA SER A 130 7.04 -12.29 -1.97
C SER A 130 5.54 -12.31 -1.66
N ARG A 131 5.14 -12.32 -0.38
CA ARG A 131 3.75 -12.44 0.05
C ARG A 131 3.14 -11.15 0.61
N LEU A 132 3.96 -10.12 0.82
CA LEU A 132 3.50 -8.85 1.37
C LEU A 132 2.91 -7.94 0.30
N ASN A 133 1.79 -7.31 0.64
CA ASN A 133 1.14 -6.26 -0.14
C ASN A 133 1.64 -4.88 0.32
N VAL A 134 2.92 -4.62 0.10
CA VAL A 134 3.60 -3.39 0.54
C VAL A 134 4.43 -2.80 -0.58
N GLY A 135 4.29 -1.50 -0.77
CA GLY A 135 4.97 -0.81 -1.85
C GLY A 135 6.49 -0.76 -1.71
N ASN A 136 7.02 -0.52 -0.50
CA ASN A 136 8.47 -0.44 -0.28
C ASN A 136 8.89 -1.40 0.83
N ILE A 137 9.76 -2.35 0.51
CA ILE A 137 10.27 -3.36 1.41
C ILE A 137 11.78 -3.15 1.58
N TYR A 138 12.23 -3.10 2.82
CA TYR A 138 13.62 -2.88 3.20
C TYR A 138 14.13 -4.06 4.02
N VAL A 139 15.22 -4.68 3.58
CA VAL A 139 15.83 -5.83 4.27
C VAL A 139 17.19 -5.45 4.82
N ASN A 140 17.38 -5.66 6.12
CA ASN A 140 18.61 -5.39 6.88
C ASN A 140 19.08 -3.92 6.84
N ARG A 141 18.15 -2.99 6.63
CA ARG A 141 18.39 -1.54 6.68
C ARG A 141 17.20 -0.82 7.30
N ASN A 142 17.36 0.46 7.62
CA ASN A 142 16.24 1.29 8.08
C ASN A 142 15.23 1.55 6.95
N GLN A 143 13.99 1.84 7.34
CA GLN A 143 12.86 2.15 6.44
C GLN A 143 12.41 3.62 6.52
N ILE A 144 13.28 4.51 7.00
CA ILE A 144 12.93 5.90 7.31
C ILE A 144 12.71 6.72 6.03
N GLY A 145 13.40 6.39 4.94
CA GLY A 145 13.27 7.13 3.70
C GLY A 145 13.80 6.38 2.50
N ALA A 146 13.42 6.86 1.32
CA ALA A 146 13.86 6.36 0.03
C ALA A 146 14.96 7.24 -0.55
N VAL A 147 15.91 6.62 -1.24
CA VAL A 147 16.98 7.30 -1.96
C VAL A 147 16.50 7.64 -3.37
N VAL A 148 16.53 8.92 -3.72
CA VAL A 148 16.12 9.40 -5.06
C VAL A 148 16.97 8.74 -6.15
N GLY A 149 16.30 8.22 -7.18
CA GLY A 149 16.95 7.54 -8.31
C GLY A 149 17.18 6.05 -8.12
N SER A 150 17.30 5.56 -6.88
CA SER A 150 17.51 4.15 -6.57
C SER A 150 16.25 3.46 -6.05
N GLN A 151 15.44 4.19 -5.30
CA GLN A 151 14.32 3.63 -4.54
C GLN A 151 13.03 4.38 -4.83
N PRO A 152 12.32 4.04 -5.91
CA PRO A 152 10.99 4.59 -6.17
C PRO A 152 10.07 4.36 -4.97
N PHE A 153 9.35 5.42 -4.52
CA PHE A 153 8.62 5.42 -3.27
C PHE A 153 7.12 5.62 -3.47
N GLY A 154 6.34 4.78 -2.82
CA GLY A 154 4.87 4.84 -2.81
C GLY A 154 4.26 3.53 -2.35
N GLY A 155 3.08 3.62 -1.72
CA GLY A 155 2.36 2.49 -1.16
C GLY A 155 1.26 1.93 -2.06
N GLU A 156 0.61 0.90 -1.56
CA GLU A 156 -0.60 0.31 -2.14
C GLU A 156 -1.72 0.20 -1.07
N GLY A 157 -2.88 -0.23 -1.47
CA GLY A 157 -4.03 -0.32 -0.57
C GLY A 157 -4.52 1.04 -0.08
N MET A 158 -4.59 1.24 1.23
CA MET A 158 -4.91 2.53 1.84
C MET A 158 -3.74 3.53 1.77
N SER A 159 -2.53 3.06 1.47
CA SER A 159 -1.31 3.88 1.43
C SER A 159 -1.00 4.45 0.06
N GLY A 160 -1.82 4.20 -0.96
CA GLY A 160 -1.65 4.81 -2.27
C GLY A 160 -2.21 3.99 -3.44
N THR A 161 -2.25 4.63 -4.62
CA THR A 161 -2.77 4.04 -5.86
C THR A 161 -1.68 3.85 -6.92
N GLY A 162 -0.44 4.24 -6.61
CA GLY A 162 0.63 4.37 -7.60
C GLY A 162 0.43 5.53 -8.61
N PRO A 163 1.38 5.74 -9.49
CA PRO A 163 2.70 5.12 -9.54
C PRO A 163 3.61 5.62 -8.41
N LYS A 164 4.73 4.93 -8.23
CA LYS A 164 5.75 5.36 -7.25
C LYS A 164 6.43 6.65 -7.67
N ALA A 165 6.59 7.58 -6.72
CA ALA A 165 7.38 8.79 -6.92
C ALA A 165 8.84 8.42 -7.27
N GLY A 166 9.39 9.08 -8.29
CA GLY A 166 10.72 8.80 -8.81
C GLY A 166 10.86 7.48 -9.59
N GLY A 167 9.75 6.74 -9.78
CA GLY A 167 9.73 5.48 -10.53
C GLY A 167 9.55 5.65 -12.04
N PRO A 168 9.74 4.57 -12.82
CA PRO A 168 9.66 4.60 -14.29
C PRO A 168 8.31 5.11 -14.83
N HIS A 169 7.22 4.90 -14.13
CA HIS A 169 5.88 5.29 -14.56
C HIS A 169 5.45 6.68 -14.05
N PHE A 170 6.25 7.35 -13.21
CA PHE A 170 5.83 8.59 -12.54
C PHE A 170 5.59 9.73 -13.50
N VAL A 171 6.56 10.03 -14.39
CA VAL A 171 6.50 11.18 -15.32
C VAL A 171 5.35 11.06 -16.30
N SER A 172 4.97 9.83 -16.69
CA SER A 172 3.88 9.63 -17.63
C SER A 172 2.51 10.11 -17.11
N ARG A 173 2.34 10.18 -15.77
CA ARG A 173 1.10 10.66 -15.12
C ARG A 173 0.86 12.15 -15.25
N PHE A 174 1.88 12.92 -15.59
CA PHE A 174 1.76 14.37 -15.85
C PHE A 174 1.39 14.70 -17.29
N LYS A 175 1.38 13.69 -18.18
CA LYS A 175 0.95 13.89 -19.56
C LYS A 175 -0.58 14.02 -19.62
N LYS A 176 -1.06 15.03 -20.39
CA LYS A 176 -2.49 15.11 -20.69
C LYS A 176 -2.87 13.95 -21.60
N SER A 177 -3.80 13.14 -21.16
CA SER A 177 -4.48 12.17 -22.01
C SER A 177 -5.83 12.74 -22.38
N PRO A 178 -6.20 12.76 -23.68
CA PRO A 178 -7.52 13.19 -24.07
C PRO A 178 -8.56 12.27 -23.42
N LEU A 179 -9.59 12.88 -22.82
CA LEU A 179 -10.75 12.12 -22.39
C LEU A 179 -11.44 11.59 -23.65
N PRO A 180 -11.84 10.33 -23.70
CA PRO A 180 -12.62 9.82 -24.80
C PRO A 180 -13.91 10.64 -24.94
N GLU A 181 -14.25 11.05 -26.16
CA GLU A 181 -15.52 11.69 -26.47
C GLU A 181 -16.62 10.63 -26.49
N HIS A 182 -17.08 10.20 -25.32
CA HIS A 182 -18.13 9.21 -25.24
C HIS A 182 -19.46 9.84 -24.79
N ARG A 183 -20.50 9.55 -25.53
CA ARG A 183 -21.87 9.83 -25.10
C ARG A 183 -22.24 8.80 -24.05
N LEU A 184 -22.95 9.24 -23.02
CA LEU A 184 -23.55 8.34 -22.05
C LEU A 184 -24.52 7.39 -22.80
N VAL A 185 -24.18 6.11 -22.83
CA VAL A 185 -25.06 5.06 -23.36
C VAL A 185 -25.89 4.55 -22.18
N ARG A 186 -27.18 4.80 -22.24
CA ARG A 186 -28.15 4.24 -21.29
C ARG A 186 -28.69 2.92 -21.83
N GLY A 187 -28.87 1.98 -20.94
CA GLY A 187 -29.50 0.68 -21.22
C GLY A 187 -30.33 0.27 -20.02
N ASP A 188 -30.92 -0.91 -20.08
CA ASP A 188 -31.60 -1.50 -18.94
C ASP A 188 -30.64 -1.65 -17.79
N HIS A 189 -31.10 -1.34 -16.57
CA HIS A 189 -30.30 -1.48 -15.38
C HIS A 189 -30.03 -2.96 -15.10
N ILE A 190 -28.76 -3.25 -14.76
CA ILE A 190 -28.39 -4.56 -14.25
C ILE A 190 -28.48 -4.54 -12.72
N ASP A 191 -28.91 -5.67 -12.17
CA ASP A 191 -28.88 -5.91 -10.74
C ASP A 191 -27.43 -5.97 -10.22
N PRO A 192 -27.05 -5.15 -9.24
CA PRO A 192 -25.73 -5.19 -8.64
C PRO A 192 -25.34 -6.56 -8.07
N GLU A 193 -26.30 -7.36 -7.58
CA GLU A 193 -26.02 -8.70 -7.06
C GLU A 193 -25.41 -9.62 -8.11
N LYS A 194 -25.86 -9.51 -9.38
CA LYS A 194 -25.26 -10.29 -10.48
C LYS A 194 -23.83 -9.88 -10.77
N VAL A 195 -23.52 -8.59 -10.59
CA VAL A 195 -22.15 -8.07 -10.76
C VAL A 195 -21.30 -8.55 -9.60
N GLN A 196 -21.85 -8.56 -8.37
CA GLN A 196 -21.12 -9.07 -7.19
C GLN A 196 -20.73 -10.55 -7.36
N VAL A 197 -21.65 -11.40 -7.81
CA VAL A 197 -21.34 -12.82 -8.07
C VAL A 197 -20.18 -12.98 -9.06
N ALA A 198 -20.18 -12.18 -10.15
CA ALA A 198 -19.08 -12.23 -11.11
C ALA A 198 -17.75 -11.70 -10.54
N LEU A 199 -17.80 -10.74 -9.62
CA LEU A 199 -16.62 -10.24 -8.90
C LEU A 199 -16.07 -11.26 -7.92
N ASP A 200 -16.95 -11.98 -7.21
CA ASP A 200 -16.55 -13.01 -6.23
C ASP A 200 -15.87 -14.22 -6.91
N GLU A 201 -16.19 -14.48 -8.19
CA GLU A 201 -15.57 -15.54 -8.99
C GLU A 201 -14.26 -15.09 -9.66
N ALA A 202 -13.99 -13.78 -9.71
CA ALA A 202 -12.82 -13.26 -10.39
C ALA A 202 -11.55 -13.45 -9.52
N TYR A 203 -10.48 -13.94 -10.14
CA TYR A 203 -9.20 -14.15 -9.46
C TYR A 203 -8.03 -13.61 -10.27
N THR A 204 -7.12 -12.93 -9.60
CA THR A 204 -5.85 -12.45 -10.15
C THR A 204 -4.70 -12.83 -9.22
N ASP A 205 -3.62 -13.37 -9.77
CA ASP A 205 -2.37 -13.48 -9.05
C ASP A 205 -1.68 -12.10 -8.99
N THR A 206 -1.60 -11.53 -7.80
CA THR A 206 -0.97 -10.23 -7.53
C THR A 206 0.41 -10.34 -6.92
N HIS A 207 1.00 -11.54 -6.89
CA HIS A 207 2.29 -11.81 -6.26
C HIS A 207 3.37 -12.26 -7.25
N THR A 208 2.99 -12.74 -8.43
CA THR A 208 3.95 -13.02 -9.50
C THR A 208 4.30 -11.74 -10.25
N PRO A 209 5.59 -11.33 -10.31
CA PRO A 209 6.00 -10.12 -11.00
C PRO A 209 5.81 -10.27 -12.52
N LEU A 210 5.28 -9.22 -13.14
CA LEU A 210 5.17 -9.09 -14.61
C LEU A 210 6.51 -8.64 -15.22
N GLU A 211 7.20 -7.77 -14.52
CA GLU A 211 8.49 -7.20 -14.91
C GLU A 211 9.28 -6.88 -13.63
N THR A 212 10.60 -7.06 -13.69
CA THR A 212 11.53 -6.65 -12.63
C THR A 212 12.69 -5.90 -13.25
N ILE A 213 13.03 -4.75 -12.70
CA ILE A 213 14.15 -3.91 -13.12
C ILE A 213 15.07 -3.71 -11.92
N ASP A 214 16.37 -3.98 -12.13
CA ASP A 214 17.40 -3.62 -11.17
C ASP A 214 17.64 -2.11 -11.24
N MET A 215 17.43 -1.44 -10.11
CA MET A 215 17.64 -0.02 -9.97
C MET A 215 19.09 0.24 -9.54
N PRO A 216 19.67 1.41 -9.90
CA PRO A 216 21.01 1.77 -9.45
C PRO A 216 21.06 1.87 -7.93
N GLY A 217 22.25 1.63 -7.36
CA GLY A 217 22.47 1.73 -5.92
C GLY A 217 23.96 1.67 -5.58
N PRO A 218 24.34 1.91 -4.32
CA PRO A 218 25.70 1.76 -3.86
C PRO A 218 26.11 0.28 -3.82
N THR A 219 27.40 0.02 -3.84
CA THR A 219 27.96 -1.33 -3.63
C THR A 219 27.46 -1.90 -2.29
N GLY A 220 26.97 -3.14 -2.34
CA GLY A 220 26.42 -3.80 -1.15
C GLY A 220 24.92 -3.55 -0.93
N GLU A 221 24.23 -2.91 -1.89
CA GLU A 221 22.80 -2.71 -1.86
C GLU A 221 22.17 -3.23 -3.15
N SER A 222 21.16 -4.08 -3.03
CA SER A 222 20.32 -4.53 -4.15
C SER A 222 19.00 -3.78 -4.12
N ASN A 223 18.65 -3.13 -5.23
CA ASN A 223 17.40 -2.40 -5.42
C ASN A 223 16.63 -2.99 -6.59
N ARG A 224 15.48 -3.57 -6.33
CA ARG A 224 14.62 -4.17 -7.36
C ARG A 224 13.25 -3.48 -7.38
N TRP A 225 12.91 -2.92 -8.52
CA TRP A 225 11.57 -2.42 -8.79
C TRP A 225 10.82 -3.41 -9.65
N SER A 226 9.64 -3.81 -9.21
CA SER A 226 8.84 -4.81 -9.92
C SER A 226 7.40 -4.32 -10.10
N THR A 227 6.78 -4.76 -11.21
CA THR A 227 5.35 -4.57 -11.45
C THR A 227 4.60 -5.89 -11.27
N PHE A 228 3.38 -5.78 -10.79
CA PHE A 228 2.46 -6.90 -10.55
C PHE A 228 1.10 -6.56 -11.14
N ALA A 229 0.29 -7.55 -11.47
CA ALA A 229 -1.10 -7.31 -11.83
C ALA A 229 -1.83 -6.62 -10.67
N ARG A 230 -2.63 -5.58 -10.98
CA ARG A 230 -3.33 -4.82 -9.93
C ARG A 230 -4.37 -5.64 -9.18
N GLY A 231 -4.96 -6.63 -9.83
CA GLY A 231 -6.11 -7.37 -9.32
C GLY A 231 -7.23 -7.42 -10.34
N THR A 232 -8.47 -7.33 -9.89
CA THR A 232 -9.65 -7.37 -10.74
C THR A 232 -10.06 -5.97 -11.21
N ILE A 233 -10.22 -5.79 -12.52
CA ILE A 233 -10.66 -4.54 -13.12
C ILE A 233 -12.14 -4.64 -13.53
N LEU A 234 -12.97 -3.79 -12.94
CA LEU A 234 -14.38 -3.65 -13.34
C LEU A 234 -14.48 -2.74 -14.58
N CYS A 235 -14.76 -3.34 -15.74
CA CYS A 235 -14.82 -2.67 -17.04
C CYS A 235 -16.24 -2.23 -17.36
N LEU A 236 -16.52 -0.92 -17.30
CA LEU A 236 -17.87 -0.35 -17.45
C LEU A 236 -18.13 0.36 -18.78
N GLY A 237 -17.26 0.25 -19.74
CA GLY A 237 -17.42 0.75 -21.10
C GLY A 237 -17.30 2.27 -21.25
N PRO A 238 -18.30 2.95 -21.87
CA PRO A 238 -19.75 2.76 -21.82
C PRO A 238 -20.37 1.88 -22.91
N THR A 239 -19.63 1.56 -23.96
CA THR A 239 -20.15 0.71 -25.05
C THR A 239 -19.54 -0.70 -24.99
N LYS A 240 -20.16 -1.65 -25.69
CA LYS A 240 -19.63 -3.00 -25.92
C LYS A 240 -18.18 -2.95 -26.47
N ALA A 241 -17.91 -2.03 -27.39
CA ALA A 241 -16.59 -1.89 -28.00
C ALA A 241 -15.54 -1.34 -27.02
N ASP A 242 -15.95 -0.39 -26.17
CA ASP A 242 -15.06 0.18 -25.13
C ASP A 242 -14.74 -0.85 -24.07
N THR A 243 -15.76 -1.57 -23.58
CA THR A 243 -15.59 -2.65 -22.61
C THR A 243 -14.63 -3.73 -23.13
N ALA A 244 -14.79 -4.13 -24.40
CA ALA A 244 -13.87 -5.11 -25.02
C ALA A 244 -12.43 -4.61 -25.10
N LYS A 245 -12.21 -3.31 -25.39
CA LYS A 245 -10.86 -2.72 -25.36
C LYS A 245 -10.30 -2.65 -23.95
N GLN A 246 -11.11 -2.22 -22.96
CA GLN A 246 -10.73 -2.17 -21.55
C GLN A 246 -10.31 -3.55 -21.04
N SER A 247 -11.16 -4.55 -21.28
CA SER A 247 -10.92 -5.94 -20.93
C SER A 247 -9.61 -6.47 -21.53
N LYS A 248 -9.42 -6.27 -22.84
CA LYS A 248 -8.20 -6.72 -23.53
C LYS A 248 -6.94 -6.11 -22.93
N ILE A 249 -6.94 -4.80 -22.62
CA ILE A 249 -5.78 -4.12 -22.04
C ILE A 249 -5.51 -4.65 -20.63
N ALA A 250 -6.56 -4.77 -19.78
CA ALA A 250 -6.41 -5.27 -18.42
C ALA A 250 -5.88 -6.72 -18.38
N GLN A 251 -6.44 -7.60 -19.23
CA GLN A 251 -5.96 -9.00 -19.33
C GLN A 251 -4.52 -9.10 -19.83
N GLN A 252 -4.08 -8.24 -20.74
CA GLN A 252 -2.68 -8.17 -21.18
C GLN A 252 -1.72 -7.81 -20.03
N MET A 253 -2.23 -7.15 -18.99
CA MET A 253 -1.49 -6.80 -17.77
C MET A 253 -1.74 -7.81 -16.63
N GLY A 254 -2.23 -9.01 -16.94
CA GLY A 254 -2.44 -10.09 -15.98
C GLY A 254 -3.66 -9.92 -15.06
N CYS A 255 -4.46 -8.87 -15.24
CA CYS A 255 -5.63 -8.61 -14.40
C CYS A 255 -6.81 -9.52 -14.77
N ALA A 256 -7.58 -9.96 -13.77
CA ALA A 256 -8.93 -10.45 -13.98
C ALA A 256 -9.84 -9.28 -14.39
N VAL A 257 -10.93 -9.58 -15.08
CA VAL A 257 -11.87 -8.57 -15.56
C VAL A 257 -13.31 -9.00 -15.32
N VAL A 258 -14.14 -8.07 -14.86
CA VAL A 258 -15.59 -8.18 -14.90
C VAL A 258 -16.12 -7.09 -15.82
N CYS A 259 -16.81 -7.49 -16.86
CA CYS A 259 -17.30 -6.60 -17.93
C CYS A 259 -18.78 -6.35 -17.78
N VAL A 260 -19.19 -5.07 -17.73
CA VAL A 260 -20.61 -4.67 -17.68
C VAL A 260 -20.85 -3.54 -18.66
N ALA A 261 -21.66 -3.78 -19.69
CA ALA A 261 -22.12 -2.74 -20.61
C ALA A 261 -23.38 -3.16 -21.34
N PRO A 262 -24.22 -2.20 -21.84
CA PRO A 262 -25.40 -2.51 -22.61
C PRO A 262 -25.08 -3.32 -23.87
N GLY A 263 -25.83 -4.38 -24.10
CA GLY A 263 -25.71 -5.22 -25.29
C GLY A 263 -24.49 -6.13 -25.35
N LEU A 264 -23.81 -6.36 -24.20
CA LEU A 264 -22.78 -7.41 -24.12
C LEU A 264 -23.40 -8.80 -24.31
N ASP A 265 -22.65 -9.68 -24.98
CA ASP A 265 -22.94 -11.09 -25.02
C ASP A 265 -22.65 -11.73 -23.67
N THR A 266 -23.51 -12.61 -23.19
CA THR A 266 -23.34 -13.28 -21.88
C THR A 266 -22.10 -14.15 -21.80
N SER A 267 -21.50 -14.54 -22.94
CA SER A 267 -20.22 -15.26 -22.99
C SER A 267 -18.99 -14.37 -22.69
N VAL A 268 -19.15 -13.03 -22.75
CA VAL A 268 -18.05 -12.07 -22.56
C VAL A 268 -18.27 -11.16 -21.37
N GLY A 269 -19.45 -11.14 -20.75
CA GLY A 269 -19.77 -10.28 -19.63
C GLY A 269 -21.26 -10.12 -19.37
N LEU A 270 -21.59 -9.13 -18.58
CA LEU A 270 -22.95 -8.87 -18.13
C LEU A 270 -23.57 -7.73 -18.94
N SER A 271 -24.72 -8.00 -19.57
CA SER A 271 -25.43 -6.99 -20.32
C SER A 271 -26.27 -6.10 -19.40
N GLY A 272 -26.06 -4.80 -19.49
CA GLY A 272 -26.87 -3.81 -18.77
C GLY A 272 -26.03 -2.58 -18.37
N PHE A 273 -26.71 -1.61 -17.76
CA PHE A 273 -26.10 -0.41 -17.20
C PHE A 273 -26.02 -0.55 -15.68
N LEU A 274 -24.81 -0.57 -15.15
CA LEU A 274 -24.58 -0.54 -13.70
C LEU A 274 -24.75 0.88 -13.17
N ALA A 275 -25.72 1.10 -12.27
CA ALA A 275 -25.88 2.37 -11.57
C ALA A 275 -24.59 2.72 -10.81
N ARG A 276 -24.04 3.93 -10.98
CA ARG A 276 -22.72 4.29 -10.40
C ARG A 276 -22.70 4.24 -8.88
N GLN A 277 -23.86 4.48 -8.23
CA GLN A 277 -23.99 4.32 -6.78
C GLN A 277 -23.68 2.87 -6.31
N ALA A 278 -23.89 1.85 -7.14
CA ALA A 278 -23.54 0.49 -6.80
C ALA A 278 -22.03 0.29 -6.53
N LEU A 279 -21.16 1.17 -7.06
CA LEU A 279 -19.73 1.12 -6.80
C LEU A 279 -19.38 1.38 -5.32
N SER A 280 -20.27 1.99 -4.54
CA SER A 280 -20.04 2.22 -3.10
C SER A 280 -20.19 0.94 -2.26
N ILE A 281 -20.94 -0.05 -2.76
CA ILE A 281 -21.30 -1.28 -2.02
C ILE A 281 -20.67 -2.56 -2.59
N LEU A 282 -20.38 -2.60 -3.90
CA LEU A 282 -19.74 -3.76 -4.53
C LEU A 282 -18.30 -3.93 -4.00
N SER A 283 -17.83 -5.18 -3.91
CA SER A 283 -16.49 -5.55 -3.46
C SER A 283 -15.79 -6.45 -4.48
N GLY A 284 -14.52 -6.81 -4.25
CA GLY A 284 -13.79 -7.75 -5.10
C GLY A 284 -13.24 -7.15 -6.40
N PHE A 285 -13.09 -5.83 -6.49
CA PHE A 285 -12.40 -5.16 -7.60
C PHE A 285 -11.38 -4.14 -7.09
N ASP A 286 -10.32 -3.92 -7.88
CA ASP A 286 -9.15 -3.12 -7.52
C ASP A 286 -9.02 -1.83 -8.35
N ALA A 287 -9.79 -1.72 -9.42
CA ALA A 287 -9.96 -0.49 -10.20
C ALA A 287 -11.23 -0.55 -11.05
N VAL A 288 -11.72 0.63 -11.46
CA VAL A 288 -12.85 0.77 -12.40
C VAL A 288 -12.35 1.41 -13.68
N ALA A 289 -12.58 0.78 -14.82
CA ALA A 289 -12.37 1.36 -16.15
C ALA A 289 -13.69 1.91 -16.68
N LEU A 290 -13.76 3.24 -16.89
CA LEU A 290 -14.97 3.92 -17.40
C LEU A 290 -14.55 5.08 -18.32
N TRP A 291 -14.83 4.97 -19.61
CA TRP A 291 -14.52 5.99 -20.61
C TRP A 291 -15.77 6.76 -20.99
N SER A 292 -16.29 7.56 -20.09
CA SER A 292 -17.60 8.20 -20.22
C SER A 292 -17.50 9.72 -20.07
N GLY A 293 -18.64 10.40 -20.22
CA GLY A 293 -18.74 11.85 -20.03
C GLY A 293 -18.52 12.28 -18.58
N ILE A 294 -18.25 13.57 -18.41
CA ILE A 294 -17.81 14.14 -17.11
C ILE A 294 -18.80 13.90 -15.97
N GLU A 295 -20.09 13.93 -16.24
CA GLU A 295 -21.12 13.72 -15.20
C GLU A 295 -21.14 12.26 -14.73
N ASP A 296 -20.99 11.31 -15.63
CA ASP A 296 -20.91 9.88 -15.30
C ASP A 296 -19.63 9.55 -14.53
N LEU A 297 -18.49 10.14 -14.93
CA LEU A 297 -17.22 10.03 -14.20
C LEU A 297 -17.31 10.65 -12.80
N ARG A 298 -18.03 11.78 -12.64
CA ARG A 298 -18.24 12.42 -11.34
C ARG A 298 -19.07 11.51 -10.44
N ALA A 299 -20.16 10.94 -10.92
CA ALA A 299 -20.99 10.01 -10.17
C ALA A 299 -20.21 8.76 -9.74
N ALA A 300 -19.39 8.20 -10.62
CA ALA A 300 -18.52 7.07 -10.28
C ALA A 300 -17.47 7.44 -9.20
N ARG A 301 -16.84 8.62 -9.30
CA ARG A 301 -15.88 9.10 -8.29
C ARG A 301 -16.51 9.30 -6.91
N GLN A 302 -17.72 9.88 -6.88
CA GLN A 302 -18.45 10.08 -5.63
C GLN A 302 -18.76 8.73 -4.96
N ALA A 303 -19.29 7.77 -5.72
CA ALA A 303 -19.57 6.43 -5.20
C ALA A 303 -18.30 5.70 -4.72
N LEU A 304 -17.17 5.82 -5.42
CA LEU A 304 -15.90 5.26 -4.99
C LEU A 304 -15.37 5.96 -3.73
N ALA A 305 -15.59 7.27 -3.58
CA ALA A 305 -15.15 8.03 -2.40
C ALA A 305 -15.96 7.74 -1.12
N GLU A 306 -17.15 7.19 -1.24
CA GLU A 306 -17.99 6.75 -0.11
C GLU A 306 -17.50 5.43 0.53
N ARG A 307 -16.60 4.73 -0.16
CA ARG A 307 -16.08 3.44 0.30
C ARG A 307 -15.14 3.60 1.50
N LYS A 308 -15.14 2.60 2.36
CA LYS A 308 -14.09 2.39 3.35
C LYS A 308 -13.03 1.43 2.78
N GLY A 309 -11.79 1.55 3.26
CA GLY A 309 -10.69 0.67 2.87
C GLY A 309 -9.84 1.23 1.73
N PRO A 310 -9.30 0.39 0.84
CA PRO A 310 -8.34 0.77 -0.19
C PRO A 310 -8.85 1.86 -1.14
N LEU A 311 -7.95 2.72 -1.59
CA LEU A 311 -8.23 3.73 -2.61
C LEU A 311 -8.29 3.05 -3.99
N LEU A 312 -9.44 3.11 -4.64
CA LEU A 312 -9.66 2.46 -5.94
C LEU A 312 -9.57 3.47 -7.07
N PRO A 313 -8.65 3.31 -8.05
CA PRO A 313 -8.54 4.21 -9.17
C PRO A 313 -9.73 4.10 -10.14
N LEU A 314 -10.23 5.26 -10.61
CA LEU A 314 -11.14 5.36 -11.74
C LEU A 314 -10.34 5.68 -13.00
N ILE A 315 -10.24 4.72 -13.92
CA ILE A 315 -9.47 4.80 -15.15
C ILE A 315 -10.36 5.36 -16.25
N SER A 316 -10.20 6.64 -16.55
CA SER A 316 -11.02 7.38 -17.53
C SER A 316 -10.33 7.60 -18.87
N THR A 317 -9.13 7.06 -19.07
CA THR A 317 -8.32 7.22 -20.28
C THR A 317 -8.09 5.89 -20.99
N SER A 318 -7.89 5.95 -22.31
CA SER A 318 -7.53 4.77 -23.12
C SER A 318 -6.09 4.29 -22.87
N ASP A 319 -5.21 5.14 -22.33
CA ASP A 319 -3.88 4.77 -21.86
C ASP A 319 -3.96 4.20 -20.44
N MET A 320 -4.57 3.00 -20.32
CA MET A 320 -4.86 2.41 -19.02
C MET A 320 -3.84 1.39 -18.53
N LYS A 321 -2.86 0.96 -19.33
CA LYS A 321 -1.90 -0.09 -18.95
C LYS A 321 -1.23 0.18 -17.61
N GLN A 322 -0.71 1.39 -17.43
CA GLN A 322 -0.02 1.83 -16.21
C GLN A 322 -0.93 1.87 -14.96
N PHE A 323 -2.26 1.85 -15.14
CA PHE A 323 -3.22 1.79 -14.04
C PHE A 323 -3.61 0.35 -13.68
N CYS A 324 -3.29 -0.61 -14.55
CA CYS A 324 -3.55 -2.03 -14.34
C CYS A 324 -2.42 -2.74 -13.59
N VAL A 325 -1.39 -2.02 -13.15
CA VAL A 325 -0.27 -2.58 -12.41
C VAL A 325 -0.12 -1.96 -11.03
N LEU A 326 0.41 -2.74 -10.09
CA LEU A 326 0.98 -2.31 -8.83
C LEU A 326 2.51 -2.28 -8.98
N GLU A 327 3.16 -1.40 -8.23
CA GLU A 327 4.62 -1.28 -8.23
C GLU A 327 5.14 -1.56 -6.82
N ARG A 328 6.07 -2.50 -6.68
CA ARG A 328 6.75 -2.80 -5.43
C ARG A 328 8.25 -2.60 -5.60
N HIS A 329 8.88 -2.07 -4.58
CA HIS A 329 10.32 -1.90 -4.54
C HIS A 329 10.90 -2.68 -3.36
N LEU A 330 11.88 -3.53 -3.64
CA LEU A 330 12.61 -4.30 -2.65
C LEU A 330 14.07 -3.83 -2.60
N CYS A 331 14.46 -3.32 -1.46
CA CYS A 331 15.84 -2.95 -1.17
C CYS A 331 16.45 -3.91 -0.14
N ILE A 332 17.59 -4.51 -0.47
CA ILE A 332 18.31 -5.43 0.42
C ILE A 332 19.72 -4.87 0.66
N ASP A 333 20.07 -4.62 1.92
CA ASP A 333 21.45 -4.42 2.31
C ASP A 333 22.15 -5.77 2.36
N THR A 334 23.01 -6.01 1.37
CA THR A 334 23.74 -7.27 1.24
C THR A 334 25.00 -7.32 2.12
N THR A 335 25.45 -6.18 2.62
CA THR A 335 26.62 -6.10 3.52
C THR A 335 26.29 -6.61 4.92
N ALA A 336 25.06 -6.36 5.40
CA ALA A 336 24.59 -6.83 6.69
C ALA A 336 24.27 -8.34 6.70
N ALA A 337 24.10 -8.96 5.55
CA ALA A 337 23.71 -10.37 5.41
C ALA A 337 24.84 -11.36 5.72
N GLY A 338 26.06 -10.89 6.00
CA GLY A 338 27.14 -11.71 6.56
C GLY A 338 27.43 -13.02 5.80
N GLY A 339 27.58 -12.96 4.49
CA GLY A 339 27.97 -14.13 3.68
C GLY A 339 26.83 -14.76 2.86
N ASN A 340 25.81 -13.99 2.48
CA ASN A 340 24.86 -14.43 1.50
C ASN A 340 25.51 -14.53 0.10
N ALA A 341 26.13 -15.69 -0.16
CA ALA A 341 26.85 -15.96 -1.40
C ALA A 341 25.94 -15.89 -2.64
N SER A 342 24.66 -16.22 -2.51
CA SER A 342 23.71 -16.17 -3.62
C SER A 342 23.36 -14.74 -4.04
N LEU A 343 23.21 -13.81 -3.11
CA LEU A 343 23.02 -12.39 -3.42
C LEU A 343 24.29 -11.73 -3.99
N LEU A 344 25.47 -12.17 -3.55
CA LEU A 344 26.76 -11.69 -4.07
C LEU A 344 27.07 -12.25 -5.46
N ALA A 345 26.58 -13.45 -5.78
CA ALA A 345 26.79 -14.10 -7.09
C ALA A 345 25.77 -13.65 -8.16
N ALA A 346 24.70 -12.96 -7.78
CA ALA A 346 23.69 -12.43 -8.69
C ALA A 346 24.02 -11.04 -9.27
N GLN A 347 25.22 -10.50 -9.01
CA GLN A 347 25.73 -9.23 -9.58
C GLN A 347 26.43 -9.43 -10.92
#